data_901ddeaaaefec7777ab39bc57e4b070f
#
_entry.id   901ddeaaaefec7777ab39bc57e4b070f
#
_cell.length_a   1.000
_cell.length_b   1.000
_cell.length_c   1.000
_cell.angle_alpha   90.00
_cell.angle_beta   90.00
_cell.angle_gamma   90.00
#
_symmetry.space_group_name_H-M   'P 1'
#
loop_
_entity.id
_entity.type
_entity.pdbx_description
1 polymer ?
#
loop_
_entity_poly.entity_id
_entity_poly.type
_entity_poly.pdbx_seq_one_letter_code
_entity_poly.pdbx_strand_id
1 'polypeptide(L)'
;MLFKTHDLKDWQVEILTKFILEAGEEPRIERVGKVLEKEEGVRMEEVSGYLILLQKNAIKSLIKLLAERKKTKTRRLLCDALSEVGKNAIDLFTPFLEDSRWFLVRNIIYILGRIGKEEALPYVQRALTHEEVRVRREGIQALGLIGGSKASGMLVKALTDEDPRIRAMSAINLGKTGRKASLLPLLEVVQSKEFPKKGSDEIRAFFEAIGMVGSNEAIPVLQQLLEKKSWFARGKADEIRIGAANAMAMIGTPEAREILDAGRASKDEALQDACLQALRRKASKEPTV
;
A
#
# COMPACT_ATOMS: atom_id res chain seq x y z
N MET A 1 -12.98 -15.64 22.22
CA MET A 1 -13.72 -16.59 21.38
C MET A 1 -13.51 -18.07 21.77
N LEU A 2 -12.39 -18.44 22.39
CA LEU A 2 -12.07 -19.79 22.86
C LEU A 2 -13.08 -20.37 23.86
N PHE A 3 -13.79 -19.52 24.62
CA PHE A 3 -14.71 -19.95 25.67
C PHE A 3 -16.17 -20.06 25.21
N LYS A 4 -16.49 -19.75 23.94
CA LYS A 4 -17.88 -19.79 23.43
C LYS A 4 -18.36 -21.16 22.94
N THR A 5 -17.49 -22.16 22.85
CA THR A 5 -17.80 -23.46 22.28
C THR A 5 -17.99 -24.58 23.31
N HIS A 6 -17.80 -24.30 24.60
CA HIS A 6 -17.92 -25.28 25.67
C HIS A 6 -18.66 -24.64 26.84
N ASP A 7 -19.53 -25.38 27.50
CA ASP A 7 -20.19 -25.01 28.77
C ASP A 7 -19.18 -25.04 29.91
N LEU A 8 -18.28 -24.01 29.92
CA LEU A 8 -17.29 -23.86 30.98
C LEU A 8 -17.92 -23.19 32.19
N LYS A 9 -17.61 -23.71 33.36
CA LYS A 9 -17.95 -23.09 34.65
C LYS A 9 -17.09 -21.84 34.87
N ASP A 10 -17.60 -20.85 35.62
CA ASP A 10 -16.92 -19.58 35.85
C ASP A 10 -15.48 -19.75 36.36
N TRP A 11 -15.25 -20.68 37.30
CA TRP A 11 -13.89 -20.97 37.79
C TRP A 11 -12.94 -21.53 36.72
N GLN A 12 -13.46 -22.28 35.74
CA GLN A 12 -12.65 -22.77 34.63
C GLN A 12 -12.25 -21.63 33.69
N VAL A 13 -13.18 -20.70 33.44
CA VAL A 13 -12.91 -19.48 32.65
C VAL A 13 -11.85 -18.64 33.35
N GLU A 14 -11.94 -18.46 34.65
CA GLU A 14 -10.96 -17.71 35.46
C GLU A 14 -9.56 -18.32 35.38
N ILE A 15 -9.43 -19.63 35.60
CA ILE A 15 -8.15 -20.35 35.51
C ILE A 15 -7.56 -20.22 34.10
N LEU A 16 -8.36 -20.48 33.04
CA LEU A 16 -7.88 -20.38 31.67
C LEU A 16 -7.46 -18.96 31.30
N THR A 17 -8.21 -17.96 31.77
CA THR A 17 -7.86 -16.54 31.57
C THR A 17 -6.51 -16.22 32.21
N LYS A 18 -6.30 -16.68 33.45
CA LYS A 18 -5.03 -16.52 34.18
C LYS A 18 -3.86 -17.15 33.40
N PHE A 19 -4.02 -18.39 32.91
CA PHE A 19 -2.99 -19.05 32.10
C PHE A 19 -2.65 -18.27 30.79
N ILE A 20 -3.66 -17.74 30.11
CA ILE A 20 -3.46 -16.93 28.89
C ILE A 20 -2.71 -15.63 29.23
N LEU A 21 -3.08 -14.97 30.33
CA LEU A 21 -2.40 -13.76 30.78
C LEU A 21 -0.93 -14.03 31.09
N GLU A 22 -0.65 -15.05 31.90
CA GLU A 22 0.71 -15.46 32.25
C GLU A 22 1.52 -15.91 30.99
N ALA A 23 0.87 -16.56 30.02
CA ALA A 23 1.53 -16.97 28.78
C ALA A 23 2.01 -15.79 27.93
N GLY A 24 1.38 -14.62 28.05
CA GLY A 24 1.77 -13.37 27.38
C GLY A 24 2.87 -12.58 28.10
N GLU A 25 3.33 -13.01 29.26
CA GLU A 25 4.41 -12.34 30.00
C GLU A 25 5.78 -12.45 29.29
N GLU A 26 6.60 -11.44 29.48
CA GLU A 26 7.90 -11.29 28.81
C GLU A 26 8.80 -12.54 28.91
N PRO A 27 8.98 -13.20 30.08
CA PRO A 27 9.86 -14.38 30.19
C PRO A 27 9.39 -15.58 29.36
N ARG A 28 8.06 -15.73 29.17
CA ARG A 28 7.51 -16.80 28.34
C ARG A 28 7.63 -16.47 26.85
N ILE A 29 7.38 -15.23 26.47
CA ILE A 29 7.56 -14.74 25.10
C ILE A 29 9.02 -14.81 24.66
N GLU A 30 9.99 -14.52 25.53
CA GLU A 30 11.42 -14.73 25.25
C GLU A 30 11.76 -16.18 24.94
N ARG A 31 11.14 -17.15 25.66
CA ARG A 31 11.33 -18.58 25.38
C ARG A 31 10.81 -18.94 23.99
N VAL A 32 9.64 -18.42 23.60
CA VAL A 32 9.12 -18.55 22.23
C VAL A 32 10.13 -17.98 21.22
N GLY A 33 10.70 -16.83 21.51
CA GLY A 33 11.76 -16.24 20.70
C GLY A 33 12.95 -17.14 20.47
N LYS A 34 13.43 -17.82 21.54
CA LYS A 34 14.53 -18.79 21.45
C LYS A 34 14.19 -20.02 20.61
N VAL A 35 12.93 -20.48 20.66
CA VAL A 35 12.44 -21.59 19.81
C VAL A 35 12.42 -21.14 18.35
N LEU A 36 11.90 -19.94 18.06
CA LEU A 36 11.87 -19.37 16.71
C LEU A 36 13.27 -19.15 16.09
N GLU A 37 14.30 -19.01 16.90
CA GLU A 37 15.68 -18.90 16.42
C GLU A 37 16.25 -20.23 15.90
N LYS A 38 15.88 -21.35 16.52
CA LYS A 38 16.37 -22.69 16.17
C LYS A 38 15.86 -23.16 14.80
N GLU A 39 14.67 -22.75 14.41
CA GLU A 39 13.96 -23.09 13.15
C GLU A 39 13.76 -24.61 12.86
N GLU A 40 14.61 -25.48 13.32
CA GLU A 40 14.51 -26.93 13.10
C GLU A 40 13.32 -27.50 13.90
N GLY A 41 12.41 -28.16 13.19
CA GLY A 41 11.24 -28.81 13.78
C GLY A 41 10.13 -27.84 14.26
N VAL A 42 10.24 -26.55 14.01
CA VAL A 42 9.24 -25.56 14.42
C VAL A 42 8.18 -25.39 13.34
N ARG A 43 6.93 -25.75 13.67
CA ARG A 43 5.77 -25.50 12.80
C ARG A 43 5.28 -24.07 13.03
N MET A 44 5.59 -23.18 12.08
CA MET A 44 5.30 -21.74 12.19
C MET A 44 3.81 -21.44 12.34
N GLU A 45 2.94 -22.26 11.76
CA GLU A 45 1.48 -22.14 11.88
C GLU A 45 1.01 -22.36 13.32
N GLU A 46 1.61 -23.32 14.02
CA GLU A 46 1.27 -23.58 15.43
C GLU A 46 1.74 -22.47 16.34
N VAL A 47 2.96 -21.95 16.09
CA VAL A 47 3.45 -20.79 16.84
C VAL A 47 2.57 -19.58 16.57
N SER A 48 2.17 -19.33 15.34
CA SER A 48 1.25 -18.24 14.99
C SER A 48 -0.08 -18.39 15.74
N GLY A 49 -0.68 -19.58 15.70
CA GLY A 49 -1.90 -19.89 16.44
C GLY A 49 -1.76 -19.62 17.94
N TYR A 50 -0.66 -20.06 18.55
CA TYR A 50 -0.37 -19.79 19.95
C TYR A 50 -0.29 -18.28 20.25
N LEU A 51 0.47 -17.52 19.44
CA LEU A 51 0.65 -16.08 19.65
C LEU A 51 -0.67 -15.31 19.55
N ILE A 52 -1.56 -15.69 18.65
CA ILE A 52 -2.88 -15.06 18.48
C ILE A 52 -3.77 -15.30 19.71
N LEU A 53 -3.61 -16.41 20.42
CA LEU A 53 -4.37 -16.70 21.63
C LEU A 53 -3.99 -15.81 22.82
N LEU A 54 -2.80 -15.21 22.82
CA LEU A 54 -2.27 -14.45 23.96
C LEU A 54 -3.01 -13.13 24.24
N GLN A 55 -3.85 -12.67 23.34
CA GLN A 55 -4.63 -11.44 23.50
C GLN A 55 -3.76 -10.16 23.66
N LYS A 56 -4.41 -9.06 23.99
CA LYS A 56 -3.78 -7.71 24.05
C LYS A 56 -2.65 -7.56 25.08
N ASN A 57 -2.66 -8.33 26.17
CA ASN A 57 -1.64 -8.26 27.21
C ASN A 57 -0.23 -8.66 26.71
N ALA A 58 -0.14 -9.49 25.67
CA ALA A 58 1.14 -9.91 25.10
C ALA A 58 1.72 -8.89 24.11
N ILE A 59 0.97 -7.87 23.65
CA ILE A 59 1.40 -6.95 22.59
C ILE A 59 2.76 -6.33 22.93
N LYS A 60 2.94 -5.82 24.16
CA LYS A 60 4.19 -5.17 24.57
C LYS A 60 5.40 -6.12 24.54
N SER A 61 5.23 -7.34 25.04
CA SER A 61 6.28 -8.37 25.04
C SER A 61 6.60 -8.84 23.63
N LEU A 62 5.59 -8.99 22.76
CA LEU A 62 5.76 -9.35 21.35
C LEU A 62 6.46 -8.27 20.55
N ILE A 63 6.19 -6.99 20.82
CA ILE A 63 6.90 -5.86 20.17
C ILE A 63 8.38 -5.84 20.59
N LYS A 64 8.68 -6.07 21.86
CA LYS A 64 10.07 -6.22 22.32
C LYS A 64 10.77 -7.35 21.59
N LEU A 65 10.14 -8.52 21.49
CA LEU A 65 10.65 -9.66 20.75
C LEU A 65 10.88 -9.30 19.28
N LEU A 66 9.92 -8.62 18.62
CA LEU A 66 10.03 -8.17 17.23
C LEU A 66 11.23 -7.25 17.01
N ALA A 67 11.50 -6.36 17.96
CA ALA A 67 12.61 -5.41 17.90
C ALA A 67 13.99 -6.10 17.91
N GLU A 68 14.10 -7.29 18.47
CA GLU A 68 15.37 -8.03 18.61
C GLU A 68 15.59 -9.02 17.46
N ARG A 69 14.56 -9.39 16.71
CA ARG A 69 14.67 -10.46 15.72
C ARG A 69 15.24 -9.98 14.38
N LYS A 70 16.27 -10.69 13.89
CA LYS A 70 16.94 -10.39 12.62
C LYS A 70 16.30 -11.13 11.44
N LYS A 71 15.83 -12.36 11.65
CA LYS A 71 15.27 -13.21 10.60
C LYS A 71 13.95 -12.69 10.06
N THR A 72 13.86 -12.56 8.74
CA THR A 72 12.67 -11.98 8.08
C THR A 72 11.40 -12.82 8.31
N LYS A 73 11.53 -14.16 8.29
CA LYS A 73 10.40 -15.08 8.54
C LYS A 73 9.79 -14.87 9.93
N THR A 74 10.67 -14.82 10.95
CA THR A 74 10.25 -14.58 12.34
C THR A 74 9.60 -13.22 12.51
N ARG A 75 10.19 -12.16 11.94
CA ARG A 75 9.59 -10.82 11.99
C ARG A 75 8.21 -10.78 11.34
N ARG A 76 8.04 -11.43 10.18
CA ARG A 76 6.74 -11.50 9.50
C ARG A 76 5.70 -12.20 10.35
N LEU A 77 6.03 -13.36 10.91
CA LEU A 77 5.15 -14.11 11.81
C LEU A 77 4.71 -13.25 13.01
N LEU A 78 5.67 -12.55 13.65
CA LEU A 78 5.37 -11.66 14.78
C LEU A 78 4.47 -10.48 14.36
N CYS A 79 4.72 -9.87 13.20
CA CYS A 79 3.89 -8.80 12.68
C CYS A 79 2.46 -9.28 12.37
N ASP A 80 2.32 -10.47 11.76
CA ASP A 80 1.02 -11.05 11.44
C ASP A 80 0.24 -11.38 12.73
N ALA A 81 0.89 -11.99 13.73
CA ALA A 81 0.28 -12.25 15.03
C ALA A 81 -0.12 -10.95 15.75
N LEU A 82 0.77 -9.95 15.79
CA LEU A 82 0.49 -8.63 16.37
C LEU A 82 -0.67 -7.92 15.68
N SER A 83 -0.81 -8.07 14.35
CA SER A 83 -1.93 -7.48 13.61
C SER A 83 -3.26 -8.11 14.04
N GLU A 84 -3.30 -9.41 14.29
CA GLU A 84 -4.51 -10.09 14.78
C GLU A 84 -4.85 -9.71 16.21
N VAL A 85 -3.87 -9.79 17.12
CA VAL A 85 -4.05 -9.49 18.56
C VAL A 85 -4.37 -8.02 18.79
N GLY A 86 -3.81 -7.14 17.96
CA GLY A 86 -3.92 -5.69 18.07
C GLY A 86 -5.20 -5.08 17.51
N LYS A 87 -6.08 -5.84 16.85
CA LYS A 87 -7.30 -5.33 16.18
C LYS A 87 -8.17 -4.40 17.04
N ASN A 88 -8.19 -4.62 18.36
CA ASN A 88 -8.98 -3.82 19.29
C ASN A 88 -8.11 -3.14 20.37
N ALA A 89 -6.83 -2.90 20.06
CA ALA A 89 -5.87 -2.34 21.01
C ALA A 89 -4.79 -1.51 20.27
N ILE A 90 -5.21 -0.69 19.30
CA ILE A 90 -4.33 0.13 18.44
C ILE A 90 -3.47 1.09 19.30
N ASP A 91 -4.03 1.61 20.38
CA ASP A 91 -3.38 2.48 21.33
C ASP A 91 -2.10 1.89 21.95
N LEU A 92 -2.04 0.56 22.09
CA LEU A 92 -0.86 -0.11 22.64
C LEU A 92 0.37 -0.09 21.73
N PHE A 93 0.20 0.24 20.45
CA PHE A 93 1.30 0.38 19.49
C PHE A 93 1.91 1.79 19.46
N THR A 94 1.15 2.79 19.92
CA THR A 94 1.51 4.20 19.75
C THR A 94 2.81 4.63 20.43
N PRO A 95 3.18 4.10 21.64
CA PRO A 95 4.45 4.45 22.26
C PRO A 95 5.69 4.04 21.44
N PHE A 96 5.54 3.04 20.57
CA PHE A 96 6.64 2.52 19.75
C PHE A 96 6.83 3.27 18.43
N LEU A 97 5.99 4.24 18.11
CA LEU A 97 6.16 5.12 16.95
C LEU A 97 7.24 6.18 17.16
N GLU A 98 7.62 6.44 18.41
CA GLU A 98 8.69 7.36 18.79
C GLU A 98 10.03 6.61 19.07
N ASP A 99 10.14 5.31 18.75
CA ASP A 99 11.36 4.53 18.93
C ASP A 99 12.45 5.01 17.96
N SER A 100 13.67 5.17 18.46
CA SER A 100 14.82 5.60 17.64
C SER A 100 15.20 4.61 16.53
N ARG A 101 14.76 3.38 16.64
CA ARG A 101 15.00 2.30 15.66
C ARG A 101 13.96 2.37 14.55
N TRP A 102 14.26 3.07 13.46
CA TRP A 102 13.37 3.23 12.31
C TRP A 102 12.73 1.92 11.82
N PHE A 103 13.46 0.79 11.92
CA PHE A 103 12.95 -0.51 11.48
C PHE A 103 11.81 -1.03 12.39
N LEU A 104 11.81 -0.67 13.67
CA LEU A 104 10.71 -0.98 14.57
C LEU A 104 9.51 -0.10 14.24
N VAL A 105 9.71 1.21 14.10
CA VAL A 105 8.65 2.15 13.68
C VAL A 105 7.99 1.65 12.39
N ARG A 106 8.80 1.28 11.38
CA ARG A 106 8.29 0.72 10.13
C ARG A 106 7.42 -0.52 10.34
N ASN A 107 7.85 -1.45 11.21
CA ASN A 107 7.08 -2.66 11.49
C ASN A 107 5.76 -2.34 12.23
N ILE A 108 5.75 -1.35 13.13
CA ILE A 108 4.52 -0.87 13.79
C ILE A 108 3.55 -0.29 12.75
N ILE A 109 4.03 0.54 11.82
CA ILE A 109 3.21 1.08 10.74
C ILE A 109 2.65 -0.04 9.85
N TYR A 110 3.45 -1.06 9.52
CA TYR A 110 2.99 -2.25 8.81
C TYR A 110 1.84 -2.95 9.54
N ILE A 111 1.99 -3.17 10.87
CA ILE A 111 0.97 -3.79 11.71
C ILE A 111 -0.32 -2.96 11.70
N LEU A 112 -0.22 -1.64 11.88
CA LEU A 112 -1.37 -0.72 11.85
C LEU A 112 -2.10 -0.76 10.49
N GLY A 113 -1.34 -0.79 9.39
CA GLY A 113 -1.90 -0.96 8.05
C GLY A 113 -2.62 -2.31 7.87
N ARG A 114 -2.05 -3.39 8.40
CA ARG A 114 -2.65 -4.74 8.37
C ARG A 114 -3.91 -4.85 9.23
N ILE A 115 -3.99 -4.15 10.35
CA ILE A 115 -5.22 -4.03 11.16
C ILE A 115 -6.33 -3.38 10.31
N GLY A 116 -6.01 -2.44 9.43
CA GLY A 116 -6.92 -1.89 8.44
C GLY A 116 -8.04 -1.02 8.99
N LYS A 117 -7.95 -0.54 10.22
CA LYS A 117 -8.96 0.29 10.86
C LYS A 117 -8.67 1.78 10.68
N GLU A 118 -9.72 2.59 10.48
CA GLU A 118 -9.62 4.04 10.31
C GLU A 118 -9.01 4.74 11.54
N GLU A 119 -9.20 4.18 12.72
CA GLU A 119 -8.63 4.68 13.97
C GLU A 119 -7.08 4.66 13.96
N ALA A 120 -6.45 3.88 13.07
CA ALA A 120 -5.00 3.87 12.90
C ALA A 120 -4.47 5.08 12.09
N LEU A 121 -5.32 5.78 11.33
CA LEU A 121 -4.89 6.86 10.42
C LEU A 121 -4.08 7.97 11.10
N PRO A 122 -4.42 8.50 12.29
CA PRO A 122 -3.61 9.54 12.94
C PRO A 122 -2.18 9.07 13.22
N TYR A 123 -1.98 7.80 13.48
CA TYR A 123 -0.67 7.20 13.75
C TYR A 123 0.12 6.97 12.46
N VAL A 124 -0.55 6.45 11.42
CA VAL A 124 0.05 6.27 10.10
C VAL A 124 0.45 7.63 9.48
N GLN A 125 -0.32 8.70 9.75
CA GLN A 125 0.02 10.04 9.28
C GLN A 125 1.40 10.51 9.77
N ARG A 126 1.82 10.17 10.99
CA ARG A 126 3.14 10.51 11.50
C ARG A 126 4.27 9.88 10.68
N ALA A 127 4.04 8.67 10.15
CA ALA A 127 5.01 7.99 9.30
C ALA A 127 5.30 8.73 7.98
N LEU A 128 4.36 9.54 7.49
CA LEU A 128 4.51 10.24 6.19
C LEU A 128 5.53 11.39 6.22
N THR A 129 5.91 11.85 7.40
CA THR A 129 6.92 12.91 7.61
C THR A 129 8.20 12.38 8.24
N HIS A 130 8.35 11.06 8.36
CA HIS A 130 9.53 10.45 8.95
C HIS A 130 10.77 10.66 8.06
N GLU A 131 11.93 10.94 8.65
CA GLU A 131 13.20 11.15 7.92
C GLU A 131 13.59 9.93 7.07
N GLU A 132 13.38 8.72 7.60
CA GLU A 132 13.69 7.47 6.89
C GLU A 132 12.62 7.15 5.84
N VAL A 133 13.00 7.19 4.57
CA VAL A 133 12.10 6.94 3.42
C VAL A 133 11.38 5.58 3.48
N ARG A 134 12.00 4.57 4.09
CA ARG A 134 11.40 3.24 4.24
C ARG A 134 10.22 3.25 5.20
N VAL A 135 10.20 4.15 6.18
CA VAL A 135 9.04 4.38 7.07
C VAL A 135 7.94 5.11 6.31
N ARG A 136 8.29 6.21 5.57
CA ARG A 136 7.32 6.92 4.73
C ARG A 136 6.65 5.97 3.73
N ARG A 137 7.45 5.10 3.08
CA ARG A 137 6.95 4.09 2.13
C ARG A 137 5.94 3.13 2.78
N GLU A 138 6.23 2.65 3.98
CA GLU A 138 5.31 1.79 4.73
C GLU A 138 4.03 2.54 5.09
N GLY A 139 4.12 3.83 5.44
CA GLY A 139 2.96 4.70 5.66
C GLY A 139 2.03 4.77 4.44
N ILE A 140 2.60 4.95 3.24
CA ILE A 140 1.81 4.94 1.99
C ILE A 140 1.12 3.58 1.75
N GLN A 141 1.80 2.46 2.02
CA GLN A 141 1.20 1.13 1.91
C GLN A 141 0.07 0.95 2.94
N ALA A 142 0.29 1.37 4.17
CA ALA A 142 -0.71 1.31 5.23
C ALA A 142 -1.97 2.14 4.87
N LEU A 143 -1.80 3.35 4.31
CA LEU A 143 -2.93 4.15 3.81
C LEU A 143 -3.71 3.42 2.72
N GLY A 144 -3.02 2.75 1.80
CA GLY A 144 -3.66 1.95 0.75
C GLY A 144 -4.46 0.76 1.30
N LEU A 145 -4.00 0.14 2.39
CA LEU A 145 -4.68 -0.98 3.05
C LEU A 145 -5.88 -0.51 3.88
N ILE A 146 -5.74 0.58 4.63
CA ILE A 146 -6.82 1.16 5.45
C ILE A 146 -7.93 1.72 4.55
N GLY A 147 -7.54 2.42 3.49
CA GLY A 147 -8.49 3.00 2.55
C GLY A 147 -9.32 4.14 3.13
N GLY A 148 -10.45 4.42 2.47
CA GLY A 148 -11.36 5.48 2.89
C GLY A 148 -10.97 6.86 2.38
N SER A 149 -11.85 7.87 2.61
CA SER A 149 -11.64 9.23 2.11
C SER A 149 -10.51 9.95 2.82
N LYS A 150 -10.35 9.74 4.12
CA LYS A 150 -9.26 10.34 4.91
C LYS A 150 -7.89 9.83 4.46
N ALA A 151 -7.75 8.50 4.24
CA ALA A 151 -6.52 7.93 3.71
C ALA A 151 -6.21 8.47 2.30
N SER A 152 -7.22 8.59 1.43
CA SER A 152 -7.05 9.20 0.09
C SER A 152 -6.55 10.64 0.18
N GLY A 153 -7.08 11.46 1.11
CA GLY A 153 -6.61 12.82 1.34
C GLY A 153 -5.14 12.89 1.79
N MET A 154 -4.69 11.91 2.58
CA MET A 154 -3.27 11.80 2.97
C MET A 154 -2.39 11.36 1.81
N LEU A 155 -2.85 10.42 0.96
CA LEU A 155 -2.16 10.01 -0.26
C LEU A 155 -2.01 11.17 -1.25
N VAL A 156 -3.02 12.04 -1.38
CA VAL A 156 -2.93 13.26 -2.22
C VAL A 156 -1.79 14.16 -1.74
N LYS A 157 -1.66 14.40 -0.44
CA LYS A 157 -0.54 15.17 0.11
C LYS A 157 0.81 14.55 -0.21
N ALA A 158 0.91 13.24 -0.20
CA ALA A 158 2.15 12.52 -0.50
C ALA A 158 2.53 12.51 -1.99
N LEU A 159 1.68 13.01 -2.91
CA LEU A 159 2.06 13.25 -4.32
C LEU A 159 3.15 14.32 -4.48
N THR A 160 3.45 15.10 -3.43
CA THR A 160 4.50 16.12 -3.41
C THR A 160 5.71 15.73 -2.56
N ASP A 161 5.82 14.46 -2.11
CA ASP A 161 7.01 14.00 -1.36
C ASP A 161 8.30 14.22 -2.17
N GLU A 162 9.39 14.46 -1.48
CA GLU A 162 10.72 14.62 -2.11
C GLU A 162 11.18 13.37 -2.87
N ASP A 163 10.86 12.17 -2.37
CA ASP A 163 11.24 10.90 -2.97
C ASP A 163 10.27 10.50 -4.09
N PRO A 164 10.75 10.32 -5.34
CA PRO A 164 9.89 9.96 -6.48
C PRO A 164 9.17 8.61 -6.30
N ARG A 165 9.74 7.69 -5.49
CA ARG A 165 9.11 6.38 -5.22
C ARG A 165 7.90 6.55 -4.32
N ILE A 166 7.93 7.48 -3.37
CA ILE A 166 6.77 7.80 -2.51
C ILE A 166 5.67 8.42 -3.37
N ARG A 167 6.00 9.40 -4.24
CA ARG A 167 5.02 10.03 -5.14
C ARG A 167 4.36 8.99 -6.05
N ALA A 168 5.15 8.14 -6.70
CA ALA A 168 4.66 7.07 -7.58
C ALA A 168 3.74 6.08 -6.84
N MET A 169 4.15 5.63 -5.65
CA MET A 169 3.33 4.72 -4.83
C MET A 169 2.02 5.38 -4.37
N SER A 170 2.06 6.67 -4.03
CA SER A 170 0.85 7.42 -3.66
C SER A 170 -0.12 7.51 -4.82
N ALA A 171 0.37 7.82 -6.03
CA ALA A 171 -0.45 7.84 -7.23
C ALA A 171 -1.12 6.47 -7.48
N ILE A 172 -0.34 5.37 -7.46
CA ILE A 172 -0.87 4.01 -7.64
C ILE A 172 -1.93 3.65 -6.59
N ASN A 173 -1.68 3.98 -5.30
CA ASN A 173 -2.68 3.71 -4.25
C ASN A 173 -3.94 4.55 -4.44
N LEU A 174 -3.84 5.81 -4.88
CA LEU A 174 -5.01 6.63 -5.26
C LEU A 174 -5.79 5.99 -6.42
N GLY A 175 -5.10 5.53 -7.45
CA GLY A 175 -5.72 4.81 -8.57
C GLY A 175 -6.48 3.57 -8.12
N LYS A 176 -5.89 2.75 -7.26
CA LYS A 176 -6.52 1.53 -6.70
C LYS A 176 -7.79 1.80 -5.90
N THR A 177 -7.95 3.00 -5.32
CA THR A 177 -9.20 3.34 -4.63
C THR A 177 -10.39 3.42 -5.58
N GLY A 178 -10.17 3.61 -6.89
CA GLY A 178 -11.20 3.81 -7.91
C GLY A 178 -12.09 5.03 -7.66
N ARG A 179 -11.70 5.92 -6.75
CA ARG A 179 -12.53 7.06 -6.35
C ARG A 179 -12.36 8.21 -7.33
N LYS A 180 -13.48 8.68 -7.86
CA LYS A 180 -13.51 9.85 -8.75
C LYS A 180 -12.83 11.09 -8.14
N ALA A 181 -12.93 11.28 -6.83
CA ALA A 181 -12.25 12.35 -6.11
C ALA A 181 -10.72 12.29 -6.17
N SER A 182 -10.15 11.11 -6.48
CA SER A 182 -8.69 10.95 -6.66
C SER A 182 -8.22 11.46 -8.04
N LEU A 183 -9.12 11.67 -9.00
CA LEU A 183 -8.74 12.00 -10.37
C LEU A 183 -8.13 13.40 -10.49
N LEU A 184 -8.79 14.41 -9.94
CA LEU A 184 -8.34 15.80 -10.10
C LEU A 184 -6.91 16.02 -9.60
N PRO A 185 -6.51 15.58 -8.39
CA PRO A 185 -5.13 15.70 -7.94
C PRO A 185 -4.11 15.01 -8.87
N LEU A 186 -4.47 13.86 -9.45
CA LEU A 186 -3.60 13.16 -10.40
C LEU A 186 -3.46 13.94 -11.71
N LEU A 187 -4.56 14.51 -12.23
CA LEU A 187 -4.56 15.33 -13.44
C LEU A 187 -3.77 16.63 -13.24
N GLU A 188 -3.87 17.29 -12.10
CA GLU A 188 -3.09 18.49 -11.78
C GLU A 188 -1.58 18.21 -11.86
N VAL A 189 -1.13 17.05 -11.36
CA VAL A 189 0.29 16.68 -11.43
C VAL A 189 0.72 16.46 -12.89
N VAL A 190 -0.04 15.68 -13.68
CA VAL A 190 0.37 15.37 -15.07
C VAL A 190 0.31 16.58 -16.01
N GLN A 191 -0.48 17.60 -15.67
CA GLN A 191 -0.55 18.88 -16.42
C GLN A 191 0.53 19.87 -15.98
N SER A 192 1.23 19.62 -14.87
CA SER A 192 2.23 20.54 -14.34
C SER A 192 3.45 20.68 -15.29
N LYS A 193 4.09 21.85 -15.28
CA LYS A 193 5.32 22.10 -16.05
C LYS A 193 6.50 21.24 -15.62
N GLU A 194 6.46 20.71 -14.38
CA GLU A 194 7.50 19.85 -13.81
C GLU A 194 7.32 18.38 -14.17
N PHE A 195 6.12 17.97 -14.62
CA PHE A 195 5.84 16.57 -14.91
C PHE A 195 6.77 15.94 -15.93
N PRO A 196 7.11 16.57 -17.08
CA PRO A 196 8.04 16.02 -18.05
C PRO A 196 9.47 15.83 -17.53
N LYS A 197 9.84 16.48 -16.43
CA LYS A 197 11.17 16.35 -15.80
C LYS A 197 11.27 15.12 -14.87
N LYS A 198 10.15 14.46 -14.58
CA LYS A 198 10.08 13.29 -13.70
C LYS A 198 10.71 12.05 -14.34
N GLY A 199 11.06 11.07 -13.51
CA GLY A 199 11.57 9.77 -13.94
C GLY A 199 10.51 8.95 -14.68
N SER A 200 10.93 8.07 -15.58
CA SER A 200 10.03 7.24 -16.41
C SER A 200 9.07 6.36 -15.56
N ASP A 201 9.57 5.81 -14.46
CA ASP A 201 8.74 5.01 -13.55
C ASP A 201 7.66 5.85 -12.85
N GLU A 202 7.99 7.10 -12.50
CA GLU A 202 7.02 8.01 -11.89
C GLU A 202 5.97 8.44 -12.93
N ILE A 203 6.38 8.83 -14.15
CA ILE A 203 5.47 9.16 -15.25
C ILE A 203 4.49 8.02 -15.51
N ARG A 204 5.01 6.79 -15.62
CA ARG A 204 4.18 5.60 -15.83
C ARG A 204 3.19 5.38 -14.71
N ALA A 205 3.60 5.52 -13.44
CA ALA A 205 2.75 5.32 -12.28
C ALA A 205 1.56 6.28 -12.24
N PHE A 206 1.76 7.56 -12.61
CA PHE A 206 0.67 8.53 -12.65
C PHE A 206 -0.38 8.20 -13.72
N PHE A 207 0.05 7.86 -14.93
CA PHE A 207 -0.89 7.46 -15.99
C PHE A 207 -1.61 6.15 -15.67
N GLU A 208 -0.91 5.19 -15.09
CA GLU A 208 -1.53 3.94 -14.61
C GLU A 208 -2.60 4.24 -13.55
N ALA A 209 -2.31 5.13 -12.61
CA ALA A 209 -3.26 5.54 -11.58
C ALA A 209 -4.51 6.21 -12.18
N ILE A 210 -4.35 7.11 -13.16
CA ILE A 210 -5.47 7.75 -13.86
C ILE A 210 -6.31 6.69 -14.58
N GLY A 211 -5.66 5.75 -15.27
CA GLY A 211 -6.34 4.64 -15.92
C GLY A 211 -7.12 3.75 -14.96
N MET A 212 -6.57 3.48 -13.76
CA MET A 212 -7.24 2.70 -12.70
C MET A 212 -8.47 3.43 -12.12
N VAL A 213 -8.45 4.76 -12.02
CA VAL A 213 -9.65 5.54 -11.62
C VAL A 213 -10.79 5.31 -12.62
N GLY A 214 -10.48 5.13 -13.89
CA GLY A 214 -11.45 4.71 -14.91
C GLY A 214 -12.50 5.76 -15.28
N SER A 215 -12.27 7.05 -15.02
CA SER A 215 -13.25 8.11 -15.27
C SER A 215 -13.07 8.76 -16.63
N ASN A 216 -14.18 8.93 -17.37
CA ASN A 216 -14.22 9.67 -18.64
C ASN A 216 -13.75 11.12 -18.52
N GLU A 217 -13.87 11.73 -17.35
CA GLU A 217 -13.41 13.10 -17.10
C GLU A 217 -11.89 13.27 -17.30
N ALA A 218 -11.12 12.17 -17.34
CA ALA A 218 -9.70 12.19 -17.67
C ALA A 218 -9.44 12.37 -19.19
N ILE A 219 -10.37 11.96 -20.05
CA ILE A 219 -10.15 11.85 -21.51
C ILE A 219 -9.67 13.14 -22.14
N PRO A 220 -10.29 14.32 -21.89
CA PRO A 220 -9.85 15.56 -22.53
C PRO A 220 -8.39 15.91 -22.20
N VAL A 221 -7.96 15.70 -20.94
CA VAL A 221 -6.58 15.95 -20.52
C VAL A 221 -5.62 14.94 -21.15
N LEU A 222 -6.01 13.67 -21.16
CA LEU A 222 -5.19 12.61 -21.76
C LEU A 222 -5.03 12.81 -23.27
N GLN A 223 -6.09 13.24 -23.98
CA GLN A 223 -6.04 13.58 -25.39
C GLN A 223 -5.07 14.75 -25.66
N GLN A 224 -5.18 15.81 -24.88
CA GLN A 224 -4.26 16.95 -24.98
C GLN A 224 -2.79 16.51 -24.81
N LEU A 225 -2.50 15.65 -23.84
CA LEU A 225 -1.15 15.14 -23.61
C LEU A 225 -0.69 14.18 -24.70
N LEU A 226 -1.58 13.37 -25.25
CA LEU A 226 -1.32 12.46 -26.37
C LEU A 226 -0.96 13.20 -27.66
N GLU A 227 -1.68 14.29 -27.99
CA GLU A 227 -1.52 15.06 -29.22
C GLU A 227 -0.40 16.12 -29.13
N LYS A 228 0.12 16.39 -27.93
CA LYS A 228 1.12 17.44 -27.71
C LYS A 228 2.43 17.14 -28.45
N LYS A 229 2.77 17.95 -29.43
CA LYS A 229 4.05 17.90 -30.14
C LYS A 229 5.17 18.53 -29.33
N SER A 230 6.32 17.88 -29.24
CA SER A 230 7.53 18.44 -28.66
C SER A 230 8.72 18.32 -29.59
N TRP A 231 9.39 19.45 -29.81
CA TRP A 231 10.58 19.51 -30.69
C TRP A 231 11.89 19.25 -29.96
N PHE A 232 11.94 19.51 -28.63
CA PHE A 232 13.19 19.55 -27.88
C PHE A 232 13.40 18.38 -26.91
N ALA A 233 12.41 17.58 -26.62
CA ALA A 233 12.50 16.48 -25.64
C ALA A 233 11.72 15.25 -26.15
N ARG A 234 12.05 14.76 -27.35
CA ARG A 234 11.31 13.68 -28.02
C ARG A 234 11.07 12.48 -27.11
N GLY A 235 12.10 11.92 -26.49
CA GLY A 235 11.96 10.73 -25.65
C GLY A 235 10.99 10.92 -24.46
N LYS A 236 11.00 12.07 -23.80
CA LYS A 236 10.06 12.36 -22.69
C LYS A 236 8.65 12.67 -23.17
N ALA A 237 8.52 13.32 -24.32
CA ALA A 237 7.22 13.52 -24.97
C ALA A 237 6.60 12.19 -25.36
N ASP A 238 7.38 11.27 -25.88
CA ASP A 238 6.93 9.93 -26.27
C ASP A 238 6.52 9.09 -25.04
N GLU A 239 7.26 9.15 -23.93
CA GLU A 239 6.85 8.52 -22.66
C GLU A 239 5.48 9.03 -22.18
N ILE A 240 5.23 10.34 -22.27
CA ILE A 240 3.96 10.96 -21.87
C ILE A 240 2.83 10.52 -22.82
N ARG A 241 3.07 10.50 -24.13
CA ARG A 241 2.10 10.01 -25.11
C ARG A 241 1.73 8.55 -24.89
N ILE A 242 2.73 7.69 -24.69
CA ILE A 242 2.53 6.27 -24.38
C ILE A 242 1.75 6.11 -23.07
N GLY A 243 2.07 6.91 -22.06
CA GLY A 243 1.36 6.92 -20.79
C GLY A 243 -0.11 7.30 -20.95
N ALA A 244 -0.39 8.40 -21.67
CA ALA A 244 -1.74 8.89 -21.93
C ALA A 244 -2.56 7.87 -22.74
N ALA A 245 -2.00 7.29 -23.79
CA ALA A 245 -2.64 6.25 -24.58
C ALA A 245 -2.96 5.00 -23.73
N ASN A 246 -2.02 4.54 -22.89
CA ASN A 246 -2.25 3.41 -21.99
C ASN A 246 -3.37 3.71 -20.98
N ALA A 247 -3.41 4.92 -20.39
CA ALA A 247 -4.48 5.32 -19.49
C ALA A 247 -5.85 5.31 -20.18
N MET A 248 -5.96 5.83 -21.40
CA MET A 248 -7.19 5.76 -22.20
C MET A 248 -7.60 4.31 -22.48
N ALA A 249 -6.66 3.45 -22.87
CA ALA A 249 -6.93 2.04 -23.11
C ALA A 249 -7.44 1.33 -21.84
N MET A 250 -6.94 1.71 -20.66
CA MET A 250 -7.43 1.19 -19.36
C MET A 250 -8.83 1.70 -19.05
N ILE A 251 -9.13 2.97 -19.27
CA ILE A 251 -10.47 3.55 -19.11
C ILE A 251 -11.46 2.79 -20.00
N GLY A 252 -11.11 2.59 -21.27
CA GLY A 252 -11.77 1.64 -22.17
C GLY A 252 -13.17 2.00 -22.65
N THR A 253 -13.59 3.25 -22.48
CA THR A 253 -14.88 3.73 -22.98
C THR A 253 -14.88 3.90 -24.49
N PRO A 254 -16.06 3.96 -25.16
CA PRO A 254 -16.17 4.22 -26.59
C PRO A 254 -15.39 5.45 -27.02
N GLU A 255 -15.54 6.56 -26.29
CA GLU A 255 -14.84 7.83 -26.56
C GLU A 255 -13.30 7.66 -26.53
N ALA A 256 -12.77 7.01 -25.47
CA ALA A 256 -11.34 6.72 -25.38
C ALA A 256 -10.85 5.85 -26.55
N ARG A 257 -11.66 4.88 -26.96
CA ARG A 257 -11.34 3.98 -28.06
C ARG A 257 -11.32 4.71 -29.41
N GLU A 258 -12.29 5.58 -29.68
CA GLU A 258 -12.34 6.40 -30.90
C GLU A 258 -11.09 7.28 -31.04
N ILE A 259 -10.64 7.92 -29.94
CA ILE A 259 -9.41 8.73 -29.93
C ILE A 259 -8.18 7.86 -30.26
N LEU A 260 -8.08 6.68 -29.64
CA LEU A 260 -6.96 5.76 -29.89
C LEU A 260 -6.96 5.22 -31.33
N ASP A 261 -8.13 4.91 -31.89
CA ASP A 261 -8.26 4.44 -33.28
C ASP A 261 -7.93 5.55 -34.29
N ALA A 262 -8.34 6.80 -34.02
CA ALA A 262 -7.94 7.96 -34.80
C ALA A 262 -6.42 8.20 -34.75
N GLY A 263 -5.84 8.11 -33.53
CA GLY A 263 -4.39 8.24 -33.34
C GLY A 263 -3.58 7.17 -34.06
N ARG A 264 -4.07 5.93 -34.14
CA ARG A 264 -3.47 4.83 -34.89
C ARG A 264 -3.39 5.11 -36.40
N ALA A 265 -4.31 5.91 -36.95
CA ALA A 265 -4.35 6.30 -38.33
C ALA A 265 -3.58 7.61 -38.62
N SER A 266 -2.93 8.19 -37.62
CA SER A 266 -2.19 9.45 -37.72
C SER A 266 -0.94 9.34 -38.62
N LYS A 267 -0.58 10.45 -39.25
CA LYS A 267 0.72 10.61 -39.92
C LYS A 267 1.89 10.92 -38.98
N ASP A 268 1.59 11.25 -37.71
CA ASP A 268 2.60 11.40 -36.65
C ASP A 268 2.97 10.01 -36.13
N GLU A 269 4.14 9.51 -36.53
CA GLU A 269 4.63 8.16 -36.21
C GLU A 269 4.64 7.91 -34.69
N ALA A 270 5.06 8.88 -33.85
CA ALA A 270 5.11 8.72 -32.40
C ALA A 270 3.71 8.61 -31.81
N LEU A 271 2.73 9.35 -32.34
CA LEU A 271 1.33 9.23 -31.92
C LEU A 271 0.75 7.87 -32.37
N GLN A 272 1.02 7.47 -33.59
CA GLN A 272 0.59 6.18 -34.14
C GLN A 272 1.11 5.03 -33.30
N ASP A 273 2.41 5.01 -32.97
CA ASP A 273 3.05 3.97 -32.16
C ASP A 273 2.50 3.91 -30.74
N ALA A 274 2.30 5.05 -30.09
CA ALA A 274 1.72 5.11 -28.76
C ALA A 274 0.31 4.47 -28.72
N CYS A 275 -0.54 4.80 -29.68
CA CYS A 275 -1.90 4.27 -29.78
C CYS A 275 -1.90 2.77 -30.11
N LEU A 276 -1.06 2.31 -31.07
CA LEU A 276 -0.91 0.90 -31.41
C LEU A 276 -0.46 0.05 -30.21
N GLN A 277 0.53 0.52 -29.47
CA GLN A 277 1.02 -0.17 -28.27
C GLN A 277 -0.07 -0.29 -27.20
N ALA A 278 -0.82 0.78 -26.95
CA ALA A 278 -1.89 0.79 -25.96
C ALA A 278 -3.02 -0.19 -26.30
N LEU A 279 -3.45 -0.22 -27.57
CA LEU A 279 -4.49 -1.13 -28.03
C LEU A 279 -4.04 -2.60 -27.97
N ARG A 280 -2.78 -2.92 -28.33
CA ARG A 280 -2.22 -4.28 -28.23
C ARG A 280 -2.13 -4.77 -26.78
N ARG A 281 -1.71 -3.92 -25.84
CA ARG A 281 -1.64 -4.26 -24.42
C ARG A 281 -3.00 -4.61 -23.82
N LYS A 282 -4.06 -3.95 -24.27
CA LYS A 282 -5.42 -4.27 -23.85
C LYS A 282 -5.85 -5.64 -24.37
N ALA A 283 -5.65 -5.91 -25.65
CA ALA A 283 -6.01 -7.20 -26.26
C ALA A 283 -5.30 -8.40 -25.61
N SER A 284 -4.04 -8.23 -25.14
CA SER A 284 -3.29 -9.29 -24.45
C SER A 284 -3.73 -9.53 -23.00
N LYS A 285 -4.53 -8.67 -22.39
CA LYS A 285 -5.05 -8.80 -21.02
C LYS A 285 -6.50 -9.27 -20.96
N GLU A 286 -7.22 -9.27 -22.07
CA GLU A 286 -8.55 -9.87 -22.16
C GLU A 286 -8.36 -11.40 -22.25
N PRO A 287 -8.89 -12.21 -21.30
CA PRO A 287 -8.83 -13.65 -21.43
C PRO A 287 -9.55 -14.04 -22.73
N THR A 288 -8.89 -14.81 -23.56
CA THR A 288 -9.53 -15.51 -24.70
C THR A 288 -10.68 -16.34 -24.14
N VAL A 289 -11.91 -15.97 -24.46
CA VAL A 289 -13.15 -16.69 -24.14
C VAL A 289 -13.16 -18.03 -24.83
#